data_1059ba4f77f684ec4a079b38103842ab
#
_entry.id   1059ba4f77f684ec4a079b38103842ab
#
_cell.length_a   1.000
_cell.length_b   1.000
_cell.length_c   1.000
_cell.angle_alpha   90.00
_cell.angle_beta   90.00
_cell.angle_gamma   90.00
#
_symmetry.space_group_name_H-M   'P 1'
#
loop_
_entity.id
_entity.type
_entity.pdbx_description
1 polymer ?
#
loop_
_entity_poly.entity_id
_entity_poly.type
_entity_poly.pdbx_seq_one_letter_code
_entity_poly.pdbx_strand_id
1 'polypeptide(L)'
;MTPETALQLADWRRQNAALYARVREQADPAAAHALWRDGRDQMMRSHPQSPLPAGDPMRASGVPYWPYDPALRWTVPVEPVTRQQQLVIDTGPDGVTRFEQVGWVTLGDPVGRRVALWWLDQYGGGLFLPLRDTTAGTTSYGAGRYLLDTAKGADLGSVGQALVIDLNFQYHPSCRYDSRWVCPLAPHDNVIDVPIRAGERLTQPD
;
A
#
# COMPACT_ATOMS: atom_id res chain seq x y z
N MET A 1 -16.59 -0.77 19.13
CA MET A 1 -16.48 0.40 18.22
C MET A 1 -17.56 1.41 18.57
N THR A 2 -17.24 2.70 18.76
CA THR A 2 -18.23 3.78 18.99
C THR A 2 -18.76 4.33 17.65
N PRO A 3 -19.94 4.98 17.64
CA PRO A 3 -20.43 5.66 16.44
C PRO A 3 -19.44 6.71 15.91
N GLU A 4 -18.81 7.47 16.79
CA GLU A 4 -17.79 8.47 16.43
C GLU A 4 -16.60 7.81 15.71
N THR A 5 -16.03 6.74 16.27
CA THR A 5 -14.93 5.99 15.64
C THR A 5 -15.34 5.46 14.26
N ALA A 6 -16.57 4.93 14.13
CA ALA A 6 -17.06 4.42 12.85
C ALA A 6 -17.16 5.53 11.79
N LEU A 7 -17.66 6.70 12.15
CA LEU A 7 -17.76 7.87 11.27
C LEU A 7 -16.36 8.38 10.86
N GLN A 8 -15.42 8.44 11.79
CA GLN A 8 -14.04 8.84 11.53
C GLN A 8 -13.32 7.84 10.60
N LEU A 9 -13.53 6.52 10.77
CA LEU A 9 -12.98 5.50 9.87
C LEU A 9 -13.60 5.59 8.46
N ALA A 10 -14.90 5.83 8.37
CA ALA A 10 -15.56 6.06 7.08
C ALA A 10 -15.00 7.32 6.39
N ASP A 11 -14.72 8.36 7.15
CA ASP A 11 -14.12 9.60 6.65
C ASP A 11 -12.69 9.39 6.18
N TRP A 12 -11.86 8.68 6.96
CA TRP A 12 -10.50 8.27 6.54
C TRP A 12 -10.50 7.57 5.19
N ARG A 13 -11.39 6.57 5.03
CA ARG A 13 -11.50 5.83 3.76
C ARG A 13 -11.94 6.72 2.61
N ARG A 14 -12.88 7.63 2.85
CA ARG A 14 -13.36 8.59 1.84
C ARG A 14 -12.25 9.56 1.41
N GLN A 15 -11.50 10.11 2.35
CA GLN A 15 -10.36 10.99 2.07
C GLN A 15 -9.27 10.25 1.28
N ASN A 16 -8.95 9.01 1.67
CA ASN A 16 -7.97 8.22 0.95
C ASN A 16 -8.43 7.90 -0.50
N ALA A 17 -9.68 7.50 -0.67
CA ALA A 17 -10.25 7.24 -2.01
C ALA A 17 -10.27 8.50 -2.88
N ALA A 18 -10.63 9.66 -2.31
CA ALA A 18 -10.61 10.94 -3.01
C ALA A 18 -9.18 11.36 -3.38
N LEU A 19 -8.19 11.12 -2.52
CA LEU A 19 -6.77 11.37 -2.82
C LEU A 19 -6.32 10.56 -4.02
N TYR A 20 -6.58 9.25 -4.03
CA TYR A 20 -6.21 8.40 -5.16
C TYR A 20 -7.00 8.70 -6.44
N ALA A 21 -8.25 9.17 -6.35
CA ALA A 21 -8.98 9.67 -7.51
C ALA A 21 -8.25 10.86 -8.16
N ARG A 22 -7.82 11.83 -7.36
CA ARG A 22 -7.01 12.97 -7.84
C ARG A 22 -5.66 12.55 -8.43
N VAL A 23 -5.03 11.52 -7.85
CA VAL A 23 -3.78 10.94 -8.37
C VAL A 23 -4.00 10.39 -9.79
N ARG A 24 -5.08 9.65 -10.01
CA ARG A 24 -5.42 9.08 -11.33
C ARG A 24 -5.74 10.12 -12.41
N GLU A 25 -6.16 11.32 -11.99
CA GLU A 25 -6.46 12.45 -12.89
C GLU A 25 -5.20 13.20 -13.35
N GLN A 26 -4.05 12.99 -12.68
CA GLN A 26 -2.80 13.65 -13.06
C GLN A 26 -2.17 12.99 -14.29
N ALA A 27 -1.87 13.80 -15.31
CA ALA A 27 -1.18 13.33 -16.50
C ALA A 27 0.31 13.05 -16.26
N ASP A 28 0.96 13.84 -15.39
CA ASP A 28 2.36 13.67 -15.00
C ASP A 28 2.47 12.79 -13.76
N PRO A 29 3.09 11.59 -13.85
CA PRO A 29 3.22 10.68 -12.72
C PRO A 29 4.06 11.24 -11.55
N ALA A 30 5.04 12.08 -11.81
CA ALA A 30 5.85 12.70 -10.75
C ALA A 30 5.02 13.74 -9.97
N ALA A 31 4.21 14.54 -10.68
CA ALA A 31 3.26 15.46 -10.05
C ALA A 31 2.17 14.70 -9.28
N ALA A 32 1.68 13.57 -9.82
CA ALA A 32 0.75 12.69 -9.14
C ALA A 32 1.31 12.16 -7.82
N HIS A 33 2.57 11.74 -7.82
CA HIS A 33 3.26 11.26 -6.61
C HIS A 33 3.47 12.39 -5.59
N ALA A 34 3.84 13.60 -6.01
CA ALA A 34 3.95 14.76 -5.12
C ALA A 34 2.60 15.08 -4.45
N LEU A 35 1.51 15.13 -5.24
CA LEU A 35 0.16 15.33 -4.75
C LEU A 35 -0.27 14.25 -3.74
N TRP A 36 0.07 12.99 -4.01
CA TRP A 36 -0.21 11.87 -3.10
C TRP A 36 0.53 12.02 -1.78
N ARG A 37 1.82 12.36 -1.79
CA ARG A 37 2.62 12.57 -0.58
C ARG A 37 2.04 13.68 0.28
N ASP A 38 1.74 14.83 -0.31
CA ASP A 38 1.19 15.98 0.40
C ASP A 38 -0.16 15.66 1.04
N GLY A 39 -1.05 14.99 0.28
CA GLY A 39 -2.36 14.59 0.78
C GLY A 39 -2.26 13.53 1.90
N ARG A 40 -1.37 12.56 1.74
CA ARG A 40 -1.13 11.54 2.75
C ARG A 40 -0.53 12.14 4.02
N ASP A 41 0.46 13.02 3.91
CA ASP A 41 1.05 13.73 5.05
C ASP A 41 0.02 14.58 5.79
N GLN A 42 -0.90 15.23 5.07
CA GLN A 42 -2.00 15.96 5.68
C GLN A 42 -2.92 15.04 6.49
N MET A 43 -3.31 13.90 5.92
CA MET A 43 -4.12 12.91 6.64
C MET A 43 -3.39 12.36 7.87
N MET A 44 -2.12 11.99 7.72
CA MET A 44 -1.28 11.49 8.81
C MET A 44 -1.12 12.51 9.94
N ARG A 45 -1.02 13.79 9.60
CA ARG A 45 -0.85 14.90 10.55
C ARG A 45 -2.09 15.15 11.40
N SER A 46 -3.26 15.22 10.78
CA SER A 46 -4.44 15.84 11.39
C SER A 46 -5.64 14.92 11.61
N HIS A 47 -5.73 13.79 10.88
CA HIS A 47 -6.93 12.96 10.96
C HIS A 47 -7.00 12.20 12.30
N PRO A 48 -8.18 12.13 12.97
CA PRO A 48 -8.34 11.41 14.24
C PRO A 48 -7.97 9.92 14.18
N GLN A 49 -8.13 9.28 13.01
CA GLN A 49 -7.76 7.87 12.77
C GLN A 49 -6.39 7.72 12.12
N SER A 50 -5.53 8.74 12.21
CA SER A 50 -4.13 8.60 11.82
C SER A 50 -3.46 7.48 12.63
N PRO A 51 -2.68 6.60 11.98
CA PRO A 51 -1.90 5.59 12.71
C PRO A 51 -0.72 6.20 13.46
N LEU A 52 -0.33 7.46 13.19
CA LEU A 52 0.73 8.13 13.96
C LEU A 52 0.21 8.48 15.37
N PRO A 53 0.92 8.10 16.44
CA PRO A 53 0.63 8.55 17.79
C PRO A 53 0.57 10.08 17.89
N ALA A 54 -0.17 10.60 18.86
CA ALA A 54 -0.38 12.05 19.01
C ALA A 54 0.91 12.88 19.15
N GLY A 55 1.97 12.31 19.74
CA GLY A 55 3.26 12.97 19.93
C GLY A 55 4.32 12.60 18.89
N ASP A 56 3.96 11.85 17.85
CA ASP A 56 4.95 11.39 16.86
C ASP A 56 5.52 12.57 16.05
N PRO A 57 6.86 12.70 15.94
CA PRO A 57 7.52 13.78 15.19
C PRO A 57 7.07 13.85 13.72
N MET A 58 6.71 12.71 13.11
CA MET A 58 6.25 12.66 11.71
C MET A 58 4.92 13.40 11.48
N ARG A 59 4.14 13.70 12.55
CA ARG A 59 2.99 14.60 12.42
C ARG A 59 3.39 16.01 12.01
N ALA A 60 4.58 16.47 12.38
CA ALA A 60 5.09 17.78 12.01
C ALA A 60 5.96 17.73 10.75
N SER A 61 6.88 16.76 10.66
CA SER A 61 7.87 16.67 9.58
C SER A 61 7.34 16.02 8.29
N GLY A 62 6.21 15.30 8.35
CA GLY A 62 5.76 14.40 7.29
C GLY A 62 6.46 13.05 7.34
N VAL A 63 5.94 12.10 6.57
CA VAL A 63 6.51 10.77 6.41
C VAL A 63 7.69 10.83 5.44
N PRO A 64 8.82 10.16 5.70
CA PRO A 64 9.96 10.17 4.78
C PRO A 64 9.71 9.27 3.57
N TYR A 65 10.11 9.77 2.39
CA TYR A 65 10.02 9.08 1.10
C TYR A 65 11.35 9.08 0.37
N TRP A 66 11.55 8.10 -0.53
CA TRP A 66 12.57 8.23 -1.57
C TRP A 66 12.14 9.24 -2.64
N PRO A 67 13.09 9.80 -3.41
CA PRO A 67 12.77 10.55 -4.62
C PRO A 67 11.96 9.69 -5.60
N TYR A 68 11.11 10.33 -6.41
CA TYR A 68 10.38 9.66 -7.47
C TYR A 68 11.33 9.10 -8.53
N ASP A 69 11.17 7.82 -8.86
CA ASP A 69 11.92 7.12 -9.90
C ASP A 69 10.97 6.63 -11.00
N PRO A 70 10.97 7.25 -12.19
CA PRO A 70 10.08 6.86 -13.30
C PRO A 70 10.35 5.45 -13.84
N ALA A 71 11.55 4.88 -13.61
CA ALA A 71 11.88 3.51 -14.01
C ALA A 71 11.09 2.45 -13.22
N LEU A 72 10.46 2.82 -12.10
CA LEU A 72 9.70 1.93 -11.24
C LEU A 72 8.17 2.05 -11.45
N ARG A 73 7.76 2.48 -12.65
CA ARG A 73 6.36 2.61 -13.04
C ARG A 73 6.07 1.87 -14.35
N TRP A 74 5.06 1.01 -14.33
CA TRP A 74 4.62 0.21 -15.49
C TRP A 74 3.09 0.16 -15.58
N THR A 75 2.61 -0.18 -16.78
CA THR A 75 1.24 -0.64 -16.99
C THR A 75 1.33 -2.09 -17.45
N VAL A 76 0.83 -3.02 -16.63
CA VAL A 76 1.06 -4.46 -16.79
C VAL A 76 -0.26 -5.23 -16.87
N PRO A 77 -0.38 -6.23 -17.74
CA PRO A 77 -1.53 -7.12 -17.75
C PRO A 77 -1.55 -7.97 -16.47
N VAL A 78 -2.74 -8.37 -16.07
CA VAL A 78 -2.91 -9.38 -15.02
C VAL A 78 -2.96 -10.76 -15.68
N GLU A 79 -1.97 -11.59 -15.43
CA GLU A 79 -1.88 -12.95 -15.93
C GLU A 79 -2.77 -13.87 -15.05
N PRO A 80 -3.60 -14.73 -15.65
CA PRO A 80 -4.47 -15.60 -14.87
C PRO A 80 -3.68 -16.65 -14.08
N VAL A 81 -4.24 -17.09 -12.96
CA VAL A 81 -3.71 -18.21 -12.18
C VAL A 81 -4.16 -19.54 -12.80
N THR A 82 -3.27 -20.52 -12.81
CA THR A 82 -3.61 -21.90 -13.22
C THR A 82 -4.20 -22.71 -12.05
N ARG A 83 -3.84 -22.34 -10.82
CA ARG A 83 -4.34 -22.94 -9.58
C ARG A 83 -4.58 -21.83 -8.57
N GLN A 84 -5.83 -21.71 -8.12
CA GLN A 84 -6.21 -20.73 -7.14
C GLN A 84 -5.56 -21.02 -5.78
N GLN A 85 -4.98 -20.00 -5.17
CA GLN A 85 -4.42 -20.05 -3.83
C GLN A 85 -5.24 -19.16 -2.92
N GLN A 86 -5.35 -19.57 -1.66
CA GLN A 86 -5.96 -18.77 -0.59
C GLN A 86 -4.91 -18.44 0.46
N LEU A 87 -4.96 -17.22 0.95
CA LEU A 87 -4.19 -16.76 2.08
C LEU A 87 -5.16 -16.46 3.23
N VAL A 88 -4.97 -17.13 4.34
CA VAL A 88 -5.79 -16.97 5.54
C VAL A 88 -4.92 -16.40 6.64
N ILE A 89 -5.25 -15.21 7.12
CA ILE A 89 -4.45 -14.47 8.10
C ILE A 89 -5.32 -14.22 9.33
N ASP A 90 -4.84 -14.65 10.48
CA ASP A 90 -5.42 -14.25 11.76
C ASP A 90 -4.98 -12.81 12.07
N THR A 91 -5.94 -11.89 12.08
CA THR A 91 -5.72 -10.49 12.39
C THR A 91 -6.12 -10.14 13.83
N GLY A 92 -6.06 -11.13 14.72
CA GLY A 92 -6.31 -10.97 16.17
C GLY A 92 -7.72 -10.50 16.44
N PRO A 93 -7.92 -9.35 17.13
CA PRO A 93 -9.24 -8.85 17.48
C PRO A 93 -10.18 -8.58 16.29
N ASP A 94 -9.61 -8.35 15.09
CA ASP A 94 -10.38 -8.13 13.87
C ASP A 94 -10.82 -9.45 13.20
N GLY A 95 -10.40 -10.60 13.77
CA GLY A 95 -10.78 -11.93 13.29
C GLY A 95 -9.89 -12.45 12.17
N VAL A 96 -10.43 -13.31 11.32
CA VAL A 96 -9.69 -13.91 10.21
C VAL A 96 -9.95 -13.16 8.93
N THR A 97 -8.88 -12.70 8.28
CA THR A 97 -8.93 -12.09 6.95
C THR A 97 -8.53 -13.10 5.89
N ARG A 98 -9.30 -13.20 4.82
CA ARG A 98 -9.06 -14.12 3.69
C ARG A 98 -8.76 -13.35 2.43
N PHE A 99 -7.82 -13.89 1.65
CA PHE A 99 -7.48 -13.40 0.33
C PHE A 99 -7.46 -14.56 -0.65
N GLU A 100 -7.92 -14.30 -1.87
CA GLU A 100 -7.77 -15.21 -2.99
C GLU A 100 -6.76 -14.66 -3.98
N GLN A 101 -5.88 -15.49 -4.52
CA GLN A 101 -5.00 -15.08 -5.60
C GLN A 101 -5.82 -14.98 -6.90
N VAL A 102 -5.91 -13.77 -7.45
CA VAL A 102 -6.67 -13.51 -8.68
C VAL A 102 -5.79 -13.43 -9.91
N GLY A 103 -4.48 -13.29 -9.75
CA GLY A 103 -3.56 -13.21 -10.87
C GLY A 103 -2.12 -13.03 -10.46
N TRP A 104 -1.31 -12.84 -11.48
CA TRP A 104 0.08 -12.45 -11.37
C TRP A 104 0.31 -11.15 -12.11
N VAL A 105 1.21 -10.33 -11.61
CA VAL A 105 1.73 -9.16 -12.32
C VAL A 105 3.24 -9.26 -12.42
N THR A 106 3.78 -8.96 -13.61
CA THR A 106 5.22 -8.97 -13.85
C THR A 106 5.75 -7.54 -13.79
N LEU A 107 6.55 -7.25 -12.78
CA LEU A 107 7.27 -6.00 -12.62
C LEU A 107 8.41 -5.97 -13.65
N GLY A 108 8.48 -4.91 -14.45
CA GLY A 108 9.51 -4.75 -15.46
C GLY A 108 10.90 -4.46 -14.89
N ASP A 109 11.87 -4.19 -15.78
CA ASP A 109 13.19 -3.74 -15.36
C ASP A 109 13.09 -2.40 -14.59
N PRO A 110 13.93 -2.18 -13.57
CA PRO A 110 15.06 -3.01 -13.13
C PRO A 110 14.69 -4.11 -12.11
N VAL A 111 13.40 -4.36 -11.83
CA VAL A 111 12.95 -5.31 -10.83
C VAL A 111 12.90 -6.73 -11.38
N GLY A 112 12.31 -6.92 -12.58
CA GLY A 112 12.28 -8.18 -13.30
C GLY A 112 11.60 -9.33 -12.53
N ARG A 113 10.57 -9.05 -11.72
CA ARG A 113 9.92 -10.03 -10.83
C ARG A 113 8.44 -10.18 -11.09
N ARG A 114 7.97 -11.40 -11.04
CA ARG A 114 6.56 -11.76 -11.04
C ARG A 114 6.07 -11.88 -9.60
N VAL A 115 4.98 -11.19 -9.27
CA VAL A 115 4.39 -11.15 -7.92
C VAL A 115 2.90 -11.48 -7.98
N ALA A 116 2.37 -12.07 -6.90
CA ALA A 116 0.98 -12.45 -6.80
C ALA A 116 0.09 -11.23 -6.53
N LEU A 117 -1.02 -11.14 -7.27
CA LEU A 117 -2.09 -10.19 -7.04
C LEU A 117 -3.21 -10.89 -6.28
N TRP A 118 -3.66 -10.29 -5.18
CA TRP A 118 -4.65 -10.85 -4.27
C TRP A 118 -5.96 -10.06 -4.31
N TRP A 119 -7.04 -10.74 -4.01
CA TRP A 119 -8.36 -10.16 -3.76
C TRP A 119 -8.74 -10.39 -2.31
N LEU A 120 -9.12 -9.35 -1.59
CA LEU A 120 -9.67 -9.45 -0.26
C LEU A 120 -11.05 -10.12 -0.33
N ASP A 121 -11.14 -11.36 0.13
CA ASP A 121 -12.36 -12.19 0.11
C ASP A 121 -13.23 -11.88 1.32
N GLN A 122 -13.84 -10.71 1.32
CA GLN A 122 -14.79 -10.23 2.33
C GLN A 122 -15.81 -9.30 1.69
N TYR A 123 -16.87 -8.97 2.45
CA TYR A 123 -17.83 -7.97 2.01
C TYR A 123 -17.14 -6.64 1.66
N GLY A 124 -17.37 -6.19 0.45
CA GLY A 124 -16.73 -4.99 -0.07
C GLY A 124 -15.35 -5.17 -0.67
N GLY A 125 -14.77 -6.36 -0.67
CA GLY A 125 -13.56 -6.81 -1.37
C GLY A 125 -12.58 -5.76 -1.93
N GLY A 126 -11.51 -6.18 -2.56
CA GLY A 126 -10.59 -5.26 -3.21
C GLY A 126 -9.26 -5.91 -3.58
N LEU A 127 -8.58 -5.34 -4.58
CA LEU A 127 -7.23 -5.75 -4.94
C LEU A 127 -6.25 -5.41 -3.82
N PHE A 128 -5.36 -6.35 -3.55
CA PHE A 128 -4.32 -6.21 -2.55
C PHE A 128 -2.97 -6.65 -3.13
N LEU A 129 -1.97 -5.78 -3.02
CA LEU A 129 -0.61 -6.04 -3.48
C LEU A 129 0.39 -5.59 -2.42
N PRO A 130 0.65 -6.45 -1.41
CA PRO A 130 1.73 -6.24 -0.46
C PRO A 130 3.04 -6.67 -1.09
N LEU A 131 4.15 -5.98 -0.80
CA LEU A 131 5.47 -6.28 -1.31
C LEU A 131 6.50 -6.20 -0.18
N ARG A 132 7.46 -7.12 -0.17
CA ARG A 132 8.59 -7.11 0.74
C ARG A 132 9.88 -7.29 -0.05
N ASP A 133 10.73 -6.30 -0.02
CA ASP A 133 11.99 -6.29 -0.76
C ASP A 133 13.21 -6.28 0.19
N THR A 134 14.41 -6.28 -0.36
CA THR A 134 15.64 -6.38 0.46
C THR A 134 15.94 -5.13 1.29
N THR A 135 15.18 -4.04 1.16
CA THR A 135 15.28 -2.87 2.06
C THR A 135 14.55 -3.11 3.40
N ALA A 136 13.72 -4.16 3.49
CA ALA A 136 12.93 -4.48 4.67
C ALA A 136 13.81 -4.75 5.90
N GLY A 137 13.50 -4.07 7.02
CA GLY A 137 14.26 -4.15 8.27
C GLY A 137 15.53 -3.29 8.30
N THR A 138 15.81 -2.55 7.21
CA THR A 138 16.94 -1.63 7.14
C THR A 138 16.50 -0.20 6.82
N THR A 139 16.01 0.03 5.62
CA THR A 139 15.55 1.34 5.16
C THR A 139 14.07 1.39 4.80
N SER A 140 13.36 0.26 4.92
CA SER A 140 11.90 0.17 4.96
C SER A 140 11.46 -0.77 6.09
N TYR A 141 10.16 -0.74 6.43
CA TYR A 141 9.60 -1.56 7.51
C TYR A 141 9.81 -3.06 7.25
N GLY A 142 10.23 -3.81 8.27
CA GLY A 142 10.60 -5.22 8.17
C GLY A 142 9.50 -6.15 7.66
N ALA A 143 8.24 -5.78 7.86
CA ALA A 143 7.09 -6.53 7.34
C ALA A 143 6.72 -6.18 5.87
N GLY A 144 7.44 -5.26 5.23
CA GLY A 144 7.19 -4.81 3.87
C GLY A 144 6.26 -3.59 3.78
N ARG A 145 5.78 -3.33 2.57
CA ARG A 145 4.95 -2.17 2.21
C ARG A 145 3.78 -2.60 1.34
N TYR A 146 2.74 -1.79 1.29
CA TYR A 146 1.60 -2.01 0.41
C TYR A 146 1.68 -1.08 -0.79
N LEU A 147 1.32 -1.59 -1.95
CA LEU A 147 1.14 -0.79 -3.16
C LEU A 147 -0.34 -0.59 -3.46
N LEU A 148 -1.11 -1.67 -3.48
CA LEU A 148 -2.56 -1.64 -3.66
C LEU A 148 -3.25 -2.16 -2.41
N ASP A 149 -4.28 -1.46 -1.98
CA ASP A 149 -5.28 -1.86 -0.98
C ASP A 149 -6.58 -1.14 -1.36
N THR A 150 -7.20 -1.61 -2.47
CA THR A 150 -8.31 -0.88 -3.08
C THR A 150 -9.56 -0.88 -2.21
N ALA A 151 -9.70 -1.87 -1.31
CA ALA A 151 -10.74 -1.88 -0.27
C ALA A 151 -10.63 -0.67 0.69
N LYS A 152 -9.43 -0.10 0.83
CA LYS A 152 -9.18 1.10 1.64
C LYS A 152 -8.84 2.33 0.77
N GLY A 153 -9.06 2.25 -0.54
CA GLY A 153 -8.92 3.34 -1.48
C GLY A 153 -7.54 3.54 -2.08
N ALA A 154 -6.53 2.71 -1.73
CA ALA A 154 -5.21 2.75 -2.37
C ALA A 154 -5.27 2.05 -3.74
N ASP A 155 -5.58 2.82 -4.78
CA ASP A 155 -5.88 2.35 -6.13
C ASP A 155 -5.29 3.30 -7.18
N LEU A 156 -4.28 2.83 -7.89
CA LEU A 156 -3.63 3.57 -8.99
C LEU A 156 -4.38 3.45 -10.33
N GLY A 157 -5.43 2.62 -10.38
CA GLY A 157 -6.26 2.44 -11.56
C GLY A 157 -5.70 1.45 -12.57
N SER A 158 -6.36 1.43 -13.74
CA SER A 158 -6.01 0.56 -14.85
C SER A 158 -6.18 1.28 -16.19
N VAL A 159 -5.48 0.78 -17.20
CA VAL A 159 -5.65 1.17 -18.61
C VAL A 159 -6.16 -0.06 -19.37
N GLY A 160 -7.44 -0.07 -19.72
CA GLY A 160 -8.11 -1.29 -20.22
C GLY A 160 -8.08 -2.37 -19.15
N GLN A 161 -7.48 -3.53 -19.45
CA GLN A 161 -7.33 -4.65 -18.52
C GLN A 161 -5.93 -4.71 -17.86
N ALA A 162 -5.09 -3.70 -18.07
CA ALA A 162 -3.76 -3.64 -17.49
C ALA A 162 -3.75 -2.71 -16.28
N LEU A 163 -3.12 -3.16 -15.17
CA LEU A 163 -2.98 -2.38 -13.95
C LEU A 163 -1.85 -1.37 -14.07
N VAL A 164 -2.05 -0.19 -13.49
CA VAL A 164 -0.97 0.75 -13.22
C VAL A 164 -0.25 0.31 -11.95
N ILE A 165 1.02 -0.04 -12.10
CA ILE A 165 1.93 -0.41 -11.02
C ILE A 165 3.00 0.66 -10.95
N ASP A 166 3.06 1.40 -9.83
CA ASP A 166 4.05 2.45 -9.60
C ASP A 166 4.59 2.32 -8.17
N LEU A 167 5.79 1.74 -8.05
CA LEU A 167 6.38 1.43 -6.75
C LEU A 167 6.71 2.68 -5.92
N ASN A 168 6.69 3.86 -6.54
CA ASN A 168 6.84 5.13 -5.81
C ASN A 168 5.67 5.40 -4.84
N PHE A 169 4.53 4.74 -5.03
CA PHE A 169 3.37 4.84 -4.16
C PHE A 169 3.32 3.76 -3.06
N GLN A 170 4.41 3.01 -2.88
CA GLN A 170 4.49 2.06 -1.76
C GLN A 170 4.47 2.79 -0.42
N TYR A 171 3.66 2.29 0.52
CA TYR A 171 3.53 2.86 1.86
C TYR A 171 3.59 1.79 2.94
N HIS A 172 4.01 2.18 4.14
CA HIS A 172 4.04 1.28 5.28
C HIS A 172 2.61 1.02 5.79
N PRO A 173 2.30 -0.23 6.16
CA PRO A 173 1.03 -0.56 6.81
C PRO A 173 0.93 0.11 8.19
N SER A 174 -0.30 0.30 8.69
CA SER A 174 -0.55 1.00 9.95
C SER A 174 0.17 0.40 11.16
N CYS A 175 0.41 -0.92 11.16
CA CYS A 175 1.14 -1.61 12.22
C CYS A 175 2.62 -1.18 12.35
N ARG A 176 3.19 -0.51 11.35
CA ARG A 176 4.50 0.13 11.45
C ARG A 176 4.49 1.28 12.46
N TYR A 177 3.39 1.97 12.58
CA TYR A 177 3.27 3.20 13.37
C TYR A 177 2.62 2.97 14.74
N ASP A 178 1.72 1.98 14.84
CA ASP A 178 0.97 1.69 16.05
C ASP A 178 0.66 0.20 16.13
N SER A 179 1.14 -0.45 17.18
CA SER A 179 1.00 -1.90 17.42
C SER A 179 -0.44 -2.37 17.68
N ARG A 180 -1.39 -1.45 17.86
CA ARG A 180 -2.82 -1.81 17.94
C ARG A 180 -3.36 -2.40 16.62
N TRP A 181 -2.67 -2.16 15.50
CA TRP A 181 -3.05 -2.66 14.19
C TRP A 181 -2.35 -3.99 13.88
N VAL A 182 -3.13 -4.97 13.46
CA VAL A 182 -2.61 -6.22 12.90
C VAL A 182 -2.81 -6.18 11.39
N CYS A 183 -1.73 -6.14 10.65
CA CYS A 183 -1.74 -5.96 9.20
C CYS A 183 -1.31 -7.24 8.49
N PRO A 184 -1.97 -7.63 7.38
CA PRO A 184 -1.53 -8.72 6.53
C PRO A 184 -0.11 -8.49 6.03
N LEU A 185 0.75 -9.50 6.15
CA LEU A 185 2.13 -9.43 5.66
C LEU A 185 2.22 -9.90 4.21
N ALA A 186 3.29 -9.50 3.51
CA ALA A 186 3.58 -9.97 2.17
C ALA A 186 3.85 -11.49 2.19
N PRO A 187 3.08 -12.30 1.45
CA PRO A 187 3.34 -13.73 1.34
C PRO A 187 4.60 -14.00 0.52
N HIS A 188 5.06 -15.25 0.52
CA HIS A 188 6.30 -15.65 -0.16
C HIS A 188 6.38 -15.17 -1.62
N ASP A 189 5.29 -15.29 -2.37
CA ASP A 189 5.22 -14.91 -3.79
C ASP A 189 5.26 -13.38 -4.02
N ASN A 190 5.26 -12.59 -2.95
CA ASN A 190 5.37 -11.14 -2.95
C ASN A 190 6.70 -10.65 -2.33
N VAL A 191 7.66 -11.57 -2.15
CA VAL A 191 9.02 -11.23 -1.71
C VAL A 191 9.90 -10.98 -2.94
N ILE A 192 10.57 -9.84 -2.95
CA ILE A 192 11.45 -9.37 -4.03
C ILE A 192 12.88 -9.35 -3.51
N ASP A 193 13.80 -9.96 -4.25
CA ASP A 193 15.20 -10.13 -3.88
C ASP A 193 16.14 -9.01 -4.35
N VAL A 194 15.56 -7.89 -4.79
CA VAL A 194 16.28 -6.66 -5.12
C VAL A 194 15.77 -5.49 -4.26
N PRO A 195 16.59 -4.46 -4.00
CA PRO A 195 16.17 -3.31 -3.21
C PRO A 195 15.23 -2.39 -3.99
N ILE A 196 14.06 -2.07 -3.44
CA ILE A 196 13.12 -1.09 -4.00
C ILE A 196 13.26 0.23 -3.23
N ARG A 197 14.06 1.14 -3.76
CA ARG A 197 14.29 2.48 -3.17
C ARG A 197 13.27 3.49 -3.70
N ALA A 198 12.00 3.20 -3.49
CA ALA A 198 10.85 4.02 -3.88
C ALA A 198 9.76 3.97 -2.81
N GLY A 199 8.87 4.96 -2.76
CA GLY A 199 7.79 5.06 -1.78
C GLY A 199 8.27 5.47 -0.38
N GLU A 200 7.52 5.08 0.66
CA GLU A 200 7.87 5.35 2.05
C GLU A 200 9.14 4.63 2.50
N ARG A 201 9.96 5.33 3.29
CA ARG A 201 11.18 4.79 3.89
C ARG A 201 11.26 5.06 5.39
N LEU A 202 12.19 4.40 6.06
CA LEU A 202 12.59 4.75 7.42
C LEU A 202 13.63 5.88 7.39
N THR A 203 13.65 6.69 8.44
CA THR A 203 14.71 7.68 8.66
C THR A 203 15.93 7.03 9.32
N GLN A 204 15.69 5.98 10.09
CA GLN A 204 16.69 5.13 10.74
C GLN A 204 16.23 3.68 10.65
N PRO A 205 17.12 2.69 10.74
CA PRO A 205 16.74 1.27 10.84
C PRO A 205 15.82 1.06 12.06
N ASP A 206 14.88 0.11 11.92
CA ASP A 206 14.03 -0.35 13.02
C ASP A 206 14.84 -1.08 14.07
#